data_f23fa2d8ded705b17256564657d3848d
#
_entry.id   f23fa2d8ded705b17256564657d3848d
#
_cell.length_a   1.000
_cell.length_b   1.000
_cell.length_c   1.000
_cell.angle_alpha   90.00
_cell.angle_beta   90.00
_cell.angle_gamma   90.00
#
_symmetry.space_group_name_H-M   'P 1'
#
loop_
_entity.id
_entity.type
_entity.pdbx_description
1 polymer ?
#
loop_
_entity_poly.entity_id
_entity_poly.type
_entity_poly.pdbx_seq_one_letter_code
_entity_poly.pdbx_strand_id
1 'polypeptide(L)'
;KGYEAIVKQDWLRLLIPEDHGGMGGTIFDYALLCEGLARYGFDFATAFMVSTFTAMNIVKFGTDAQKAKYLEPFMRGDIRFSISISEPQAGSDAASTRTRAIADGDDFLLRGQKLWCSGAAAKNVVIAMLVRSDPDTKKHLGLSVFLVPNDTPGLDIRKLPTMARRATGTTEIFVDDARVGRDQLLG
;
A
#
# COMPACT_ATOMS: atom_id res chain seq x y z
N LYS A 1 -18.53 -6.65 -1.10
CA LYS A 1 -19.24 -7.39 -0.01
C LYS A 1 -18.29 -7.82 1.13
N GLY A 2 -17.17 -8.53 0.88
CA GLY A 2 -16.29 -9.00 1.97
C GLY A 2 -15.59 -7.84 2.72
N TYR A 3 -15.00 -6.90 2.01
CA TYR A 3 -14.34 -5.74 2.63
C TYR A 3 -15.33 -4.83 3.38
N GLU A 4 -16.53 -4.65 2.86
CA GLU A 4 -17.61 -3.90 3.53
C GLU A 4 -18.00 -4.54 4.88
N ALA A 5 -17.93 -5.87 5.00
CA ALA A 5 -18.17 -6.54 6.26
C ALA A 5 -17.08 -6.24 7.29
N ILE A 6 -15.80 -6.15 6.85
CA ILE A 6 -14.67 -5.74 7.69
C ILE A 6 -14.89 -4.31 8.21
N VAL A 7 -15.29 -3.39 7.32
CA VAL A 7 -15.57 -1.99 7.66
C VAL A 7 -16.72 -1.88 8.67
N LYS A 8 -17.83 -2.61 8.46
CA LYS A 8 -18.99 -2.59 9.37
C LYS A 8 -18.70 -3.07 10.79
N GLN A 9 -17.64 -3.83 10.98
CA GLN A 9 -17.20 -4.32 12.30
C GLN A 9 -16.11 -3.43 12.91
N ASP A 10 -15.81 -2.31 12.30
CA ASP A 10 -14.73 -1.39 12.71
C ASP A 10 -13.33 -2.04 12.79
N TRP A 11 -13.13 -3.22 12.17
CA TRP A 11 -11.88 -3.96 12.28
C TRP A 11 -10.67 -3.24 11.68
N LEU A 12 -10.87 -2.29 10.76
CA LEU A 12 -9.79 -1.47 10.21
C LEU A 12 -9.18 -0.54 11.27
N ARG A 13 -9.90 -0.28 12.37
CA ARG A 13 -9.42 0.53 13.50
C ARG A 13 -8.51 -0.25 14.46
N LEU A 14 -8.46 -1.58 14.35
CA LEU A 14 -7.87 -2.46 15.36
C LEU A 14 -6.46 -2.04 15.78
N LEU A 15 -5.53 -1.87 14.83
CA LEU A 15 -4.14 -1.53 15.12
C LEU A 15 -3.86 -0.02 15.17
N ILE A 16 -4.80 0.81 14.72
CA ILE A 16 -4.60 2.27 14.75
C ILE A 16 -4.63 2.74 16.21
N PRO A 17 -3.67 3.58 16.65
CA PRO A 17 -3.64 4.11 18.01
C PRO A 17 -4.90 4.92 18.35
N GLU A 18 -5.26 4.96 19.64
CA GLU A 18 -6.45 5.65 20.14
C GLU A 18 -6.42 7.15 19.86
N ASP A 19 -5.25 7.79 19.94
CA ASP A 19 -5.04 9.21 19.63
C ASP A 19 -5.27 9.56 18.15
N HIS A 20 -5.30 8.55 17.28
CA HIS A 20 -5.70 8.65 15.88
C HIS A 20 -7.10 8.08 15.59
N GLY A 21 -7.91 7.84 16.62
CA GLY A 21 -9.28 7.34 16.48
C GLY A 21 -9.41 5.83 16.28
N GLY A 22 -8.33 5.09 16.52
CA GLY A 22 -8.30 3.63 16.46
C GLY A 22 -8.66 2.95 17.77
N MET A 23 -8.45 1.63 17.84
CA MET A 23 -8.71 0.80 19.02
C MET A 23 -7.45 0.53 19.86
N GLY A 24 -6.26 0.89 19.39
CA GLY A 24 -5.01 0.65 20.09
C GLY A 24 -4.70 -0.83 20.35
N GLY A 25 -5.27 -1.73 19.54
CA GLY A 25 -5.09 -3.18 19.68
C GLY A 25 -3.65 -3.63 19.41
N THR A 26 -3.34 -4.83 19.88
CA THR A 26 -2.01 -5.42 19.78
C THR A 26 -1.81 -6.19 18.48
N ILE A 27 -0.55 -6.51 18.17
CA ILE A 27 -0.24 -7.41 17.04
C ILE A 27 -0.81 -8.83 17.25
N PHE A 28 -1.02 -9.22 18.51
CA PHE A 28 -1.65 -10.49 18.85
C PHE A 28 -3.14 -10.50 18.48
N ASP A 29 -3.86 -9.42 18.80
CA ASP A 29 -5.27 -9.26 18.40
C ASP A 29 -5.43 -9.28 16.89
N TYR A 30 -4.51 -8.60 16.19
CA TYR A 30 -4.45 -8.61 14.73
C TYR A 30 -4.23 -10.03 14.17
N ALA A 31 -3.31 -10.79 14.75
CA ALA A 31 -3.03 -12.16 14.31
C ALA A 31 -4.24 -13.08 14.50
N LEU A 32 -4.91 -12.98 15.64
CA LEU A 32 -6.15 -13.74 15.92
C LEU A 32 -7.26 -13.40 14.92
N LEU A 33 -7.44 -12.11 14.63
CA LEU A 33 -8.42 -11.69 13.63
C LEU A 33 -8.07 -12.19 12.23
N CYS A 34 -6.81 -12.12 11.83
CA CYS A 34 -6.33 -12.65 10.54
C CYS A 34 -6.59 -14.18 10.44
N GLU A 35 -6.29 -14.94 11.50
CA GLU A 35 -6.56 -16.38 11.55
C GLU A 35 -8.07 -16.64 11.42
N GLY A 36 -8.90 -15.93 12.17
CA GLY A 36 -10.35 -16.04 12.10
C GLY A 36 -10.89 -15.77 10.69
N LEU A 37 -10.45 -14.69 10.05
CA LEU A 37 -10.84 -14.35 8.68
C LEU A 37 -10.37 -15.40 7.66
N ALA A 38 -9.17 -15.94 7.84
CA ALA A 38 -8.60 -16.94 6.92
C ALA A 38 -9.39 -18.24 6.89
N ARG A 39 -10.08 -18.61 7.99
CA ARG A 39 -10.99 -19.77 8.04
C ARG A 39 -12.16 -19.66 7.07
N TYR A 40 -12.60 -18.43 6.76
CA TYR A 40 -13.67 -18.16 5.79
C TYR A 40 -13.15 -17.92 4.38
N GLY A 41 -11.86 -17.68 4.23
CA GLY A 41 -11.20 -17.54 2.94
C GLY A 41 -9.93 -16.68 3.02
N PHE A 42 -8.86 -17.18 2.40
CA PHE A 42 -7.56 -16.51 2.40
C PHE A 42 -7.62 -15.11 1.78
N ASP A 43 -8.41 -14.92 0.72
CA ASP A 43 -8.60 -13.61 0.10
C ASP A 43 -9.22 -12.59 1.06
N PHE A 44 -10.11 -13.05 1.93
CA PHE A 44 -10.77 -12.20 2.91
C PHE A 44 -9.78 -11.69 3.97
N ALA A 45 -8.98 -12.60 4.52
CA ALA A 45 -7.88 -12.23 5.42
C ALA A 45 -6.86 -11.30 4.74
N THR A 46 -6.48 -11.59 3.50
CA THR A 46 -5.50 -10.79 2.76
C THR A 46 -6.00 -9.36 2.51
N ALA A 47 -7.27 -9.18 2.18
CA ALA A 47 -7.84 -7.84 1.95
C ALA A 47 -7.77 -6.97 3.22
N PHE A 48 -7.98 -7.57 4.39
CA PHE A 48 -7.78 -6.92 5.69
C PHE A 48 -6.30 -6.67 5.96
N MET A 49 -5.49 -7.72 5.87
CA MET A 49 -4.07 -7.74 6.21
C MET A 49 -3.25 -6.68 5.47
N VAL A 50 -3.34 -6.66 4.13
CA VAL A 50 -2.53 -5.75 3.29
C VAL A 50 -2.88 -4.30 3.58
N SER A 51 -4.16 -3.97 3.69
CA SER A 51 -4.58 -2.61 3.98
C SER A 51 -4.15 -2.16 5.37
N THR A 52 -4.33 -3.00 6.38
CA THR A 52 -4.05 -2.63 7.77
C THR A 52 -2.55 -2.46 8.01
N PHE A 53 -1.70 -3.41 7.58
CA PHE A 53 -0.27 -3.25 7.83
C PHE A 53 0.33 -2.09 7.00
N THR A 54 -0.23 -1.76 5.84
CA THR A 54 0.20 -0.58 5.08
C THR A 54 -0.18 0.71 5.83
N ALA A 55 -1.38 0.77 6.42
CA ALA A 55 -1.78 1.89 7.28
C ALA A 55 -0.82 2.10 8.46
N MET A 56 -0.30 1.01 9.05
CA MET A 56 0.68 1.07 10.13
C MET A 56 2.02 1.71 9.72
N ASN A 57 2.40 1.67 8.44
CA ASN A 57 3.55 2.43 7.97
C ASN A 57 3.27 3.94 8.03
N ILE A 58 2.05 4.37 7.73
CA ILE A 58 1.65 5.78 7.86
C ILE A 58 1.63 6.21 9.33
N VAL A 59 1.09 5.37 10.22
CA VAL A 59 1.14 5.63 11.68
C VAL A 59 2.57 5.84 12.15
N LYS A 60 3.50 4.99 11.71
CA LYS A 60 4.88 4.97 12.19
C LYS A 60 5.76 6.04 11.56
N PHE A 61 5.61 6.29 10.26
CA PHE A 61 6.55 7.09 9.48
C PHE A 61 5.91 8.32 8.84
N GLY A 62 4.58 8.40 8.78
CA GLY A 62 3.88 9.52 8.15
C GLY A 62 3.99 10.80 8.94
N THR A 63 4.00 11.94 8.24
CA THR A 63 3.82 13.25 8.83
C THR A 63 2.42 13.39 9.44
N ASP A 64 2.20 14.37 10.32
CA ASP A 64 0.87 14.60 10.90
C ASP A 64 -0.18 14.93 9.82
N ALA A 65 0.23 15.63 8.76
CA ALA A 65 -0.62 15.90 7.60
C ALA A 65 -1.01 14.60 6.85
N GLN A 66 -0.08 13.67 6.68
CA GLN A 66 -0.35 12.36 6.06
C GLN A 66 -1.24 11.50 6.95
N LYS A 67 -1.01 11.47 8.26
CA LYS A 67 -1.88 10.75 9.20
C LYS A 67 -3.30 11.29 9.14
N ALA A 68 -3.49 12.62 9.20
CA ALA A 68 -4.79 13.26 9.08
C ALA A 68 -5.48 12.98 7.73
N LYS A 69 -4.70 12.99 6.63
CA LYS A 69 -5.20 12.75 5.27
C LYS A 69 -5.68 11.32 5.04
N TYR A 70 -5.01 10.32 5.62
CA TYR A 70 -5.18 8.92 5.23
C TYR A 70 -5.83 8.02 6.29
N LEU A 71 -5.60 8.25 7.60
CA LEU A 71 -6.02 7.28 8.61
C LEU A 71 -7.54 7.26 8.81
N GLU A 72 -8.18 8.43 8.93
CA GLU A 72 -9.63 8.49 9.11
C GLU A 72 -10.41 7.96 7.88
N PRO A 73 -10.09 8.34 6.61
CA PRO A 73 -10.72 7.74 5.44
C PRO A 73 -10.48 6.22 5.33
N PHE A 74 -9.31 5.73 5.75
CA PHE A 74 -9.02 4.30 5.79
C PHE A 74 -9.93 3.58 6.81
N MET A 75 -10.03 4.08 8.03
CA MET A 75 -10.86 3.49 9.08
C MET A 75 -12.34 3.44 8.71
N ARG A 76 -12.83 4.44 7.97
CA ARG A 76 -14.21 4.44 7.42
C ARG A 76 -14.39 3.53 6.21
N GLY A 77 -13.30 3.02 5.64
CA GLY A 77 -13.33 2.20 4.43
C GLY A 77 -13.52 2.98 3.13
N ASP A 78 -13.39 4.32 3.15
CA ASP A 78 -13.47 5.19 1.97
C ASP A 78 -12.29 4.94 1.02
N ILE A 79 -11.12 4.66 1.60
CA ILE A 79 -9.92 4.25 0.88
C ILE A 79 -9.42 2.88 1.35
N ARG A 80 -8.56 2.27 0.55
CA ARG A 80 -7.83 1.04 0.86
C ARG A 80 -6.36 1.25 0.61
N PHE A 81 -5.54 0.42 1.23
CA PHE A 81 -4.12 0.43 0.93
C PHE A 81 -3.70 -0.84 0.18
N SER A 82 -2.71 -0.67 -0.67
CA SER A 82 -1.93 -1.75 -1.29
C SER A 82 -0.45 -1.44 -1.10
N ILE A 83 0.39 -2.46 -1.20
CA ILE A 83 1.85 -2.28 -1.17
C ILE A 83 2.46 -2.79 -2.46
N SER A 84 3.45 -2.07 -2.98
CA SER A 84 4.09 -2.33 -4.24
C SER A 84 5.61 -2.25 -4.08
N ILE A 85 6.25 -3.38 -3.80
CA ILE A 85 7.68 -3.51 -3.56
C ILE A 85 8.35 -4.24 -4.72
N SER A 86 7.87 -5.45 -5.03
CA SER A 86 8.50 -6.36 -5.99
C SER A 86 8.48 -5.84 -7.42
N GLU A 87 9.51 -6.20 -8.16
CA GLU A 87 9.67 -5.96 -9.60
C GLU A 87 10.03 -7.29 -10.30
N PRO A 88 9.95 -7.38 -11.63
CA PRO A 88 10.32 -8.61 -12.34
C PRO A 88 11.70 -9.15 -11.98
N GLN A 89 12.67 -8.28 -11.70
CA GLN A 89 14.05 -8.64 -11.33
C GLN A 89 14.35 -8.51 -9.83
N ALA A 90 13.44 -7.95 -9.02
CA ALA A 90 13.67 -7.65 -7.60
C ALA A 90 12.52 -8.19 -6.73
N GLY A 91 12.75 -9.32 -6.09
CA GLY A 91 11.86 -9.94 -5.12
C GLY A 91 12.46 -9.87 -3.71
N SER A 92 13.13 -10.93 -3.27
CA SER A 92 13.80 -10.95 -1.95
C SER A 92 14.89 -9.89 -1.82
N ASP A 93 15.56 -9.54 -2.92
CA ASP A 93 16.47 -8.40 -2.98
C ASP A 93 15.70 -7.12 -3.37
N ALA A 94 14.81 -6.66 -2.51
CA ALA A 94 14.02 -5.45 -2.72
C ALA A 94 14.90 -4.18 -2.89
N ALA A 95 16.11 -4.22 -2.35
CA ALA A 95 17.07 -3.13 -2.53
C ALA A 95 17.59 -2.99 -3.97
N SER A 96 17.34 -3.98 -4.83
CA SER A 96 17.61 -3.90 -6.29
C SER A 96 16.47 -3.26 -7.09
N THR A 97 15.52 -2.61 -6.44
CA THR A 97 14.45 -1.82 -7.08
C THR A 97 15.01 -0.85 -8.11
N ARG A 98 14.42 -0.87 -9.32
CA ARG A 98 14.77 -0.03 -10.48
C ARG A 98 13.69 0.99 -10.82
N THR A 99 12.47 0.85 -10.32
CA THR A 99 11.44 1.90 -10.43
C THR A 99 11.99 3.16 -9.81
N ARG A 100 12.04 4.25 -10.57
CA ARG A 100 12.69 5.51 -10.17
C ARG A 100 11.68 6.56 -9.80
N ALA A 101 12.06 7.45 -8.88
CA ALA A 101 11.46 8.75 -8.70
C ALA A 101 12.45 9.80 -9.20
N ILE A 102 12.07 10.53 -10.24
CA ILE A 102 12.88 11.56 -10.90
C ILE A 102 12.31 12.90 -10.47
N ALA A 103 13.12 13.76 -9.86
CA ALA A 103 12.68 15.09 -9.45
C ALA A 103 12.28 15.93 -10.67
N ASP A 104 11.14 16.62 -10.57
CA ASP A 104 10.58 17.50 -11.59
C ASP A 104 9.95 18.74 -10.92
N GLY A 105 10.78 19.74 -10.65
CA GLY A 105 10.41 20.88 -9.82
C GLY A 105 10.17 20.47 -8.37
N ASP A 106 8.98 20.77 -7.85
CA ASP A 106 8.58 20.40 -6.49
C ASP A 106 7.96 18.99 -6.42
N ASP A 107 7.73 18.36 -7.59
CA ASP A 107 7.13 17.05 -7.74
C ASP A 107 8.16 15.97 -8.12
N PHE A 108 7.66 14.76 -8.33
CA PHE A 108 8.43 13.64 -8.86
C PHE A 108 7.68 12.95 -9.99
N LEU A 109 8.42 12.46 -10.98
CA LEU A 109 7.93 11.56 -12.02
C LEU A 109 8.39 10.14 -11.69
N LEU A 110 7.42 9.25 -11.50
CA LEU A 110 7.71 7.85 -11.25
C LEU A 110 7.77 7.09 -12.59
N ARG A 111 8.81 6.23 -12.76
CA ARG A 111 9.00 5.38 -13.94
C ARG A 111 9.45 3.98 -13.56
N GLY A 112 8.84 2.96 -14.13
CA GLY A 112 9.26 1.56 -13.94
C GLY A 112 8.14 0.56 -14.05
N GLN A 113 8.31 -0.58 -13.38
CA GLN A 113 7.35 -1.67 -13.39
C GLN A 113 7.34 -2.36 -12.03
N LYS A 114 6.15 -2.62 -11.52
CA LYS A 114 5.94 -3.36 -10.29
C LYS A 114 5.17 -4.64 -10.55
N LEU A 115 5.42 -5.66 -9.73
CA LEU A 115 4.82 -6.97 -9.90
C LEU A 115 4.32 -7.52 -8.55
N TRP A 116 3.29 -8.36 -8.59
CA TRP A 116 2.67 -9.04 -7.44
C TRP A 116 1.99 -8.08 -6.44
N CYS A 117 1.47 -6.94 -6.92
CA CYS A 117 0.78 -5.97 -6.06
C CYS A 117 -0.63 -6.45 -5.75
N SER A 118 -0.90 -6.81 -4.50
CA SER A 118 -2.21 -7.33 -4.08
C SER A 118 -3.22 -6.21 -3.92
N GLY A 119 -4.37 -6.32 -4.59
CA GLY A 119 -5.49 -5.42 -4.41
C GLY A 119 -5.37 -4.04 -5.06
N ALA A 120 -4.27 -3.74 -5.80
CA ALA A 120 -4.04 -2.42 -6.37
C ALA A 120 -5.11 -1.98 -7.40
N ALA A 121 -5.78 -2.94 -8.07
CA ALA A 121 -6.86 -2.64 -9.02
C ALA A 121 -8.24 -2.48 -8.37
N ALA A 122 -8.36 -2.46 -7.05
CA ALA A 122 -9.63 -2.20 -6.39
C ALA A 122 -9.97 -0.70 -6.43
N LYS A 123 -11.20 -0.35 -6.07
CA LYS A 123 -11.63 1.07 -5.98
C LYS A 123 -10.92 1.80 -4.85
N ASN A 124 -10.55 3.07 -5.08
CA ASN A 124 -10.03 4.00 -4.09
C ASN A 124 -8.82 3.43 -3.33
N VAL A 125 -7.84 2.92 -4.06
CA VAL A 125 -6.62 2.36 -3.46
C VAL A 125 -5.52 3.40 -3.45
N VAL A 126 -4.84 3.55 -2.32
CA VAL A 126 -3.56 4.23 -2.22
C VAL A 126 -2.46 3.16 -2.14
N ILE A 127 -1.53 3.22 -3.07
CA ILE A 127 -0.44 2.26 -3.22
C ILE A 127 0.81 2.80 -2.52
N ALA A 128 1.28 2.12 -1.48
CA ALA A 128 2.61 2.39 -0.93
C ALA A 128 3.66 1.78 -1.87
N MET A 129 4.24 2.61 -2.72
CA MET A 129 5.15 2.19 -3.79
C MET A 129 6.61 2.46 -3.42
N LEU A 130 7.41 1.39 -3.33
CA LEU A 130 8.86 1.48 -3.12
C LEU A 130 9.55 1.88 -4.44
N VAL A 131 10.38 2.90 -4.39
CA VAL A 131 11.11 3.43 -5.56
C VAL A 131 12.55 3.77 -5.25
N ARG A 132 13.38 3.88 -6.28
CA ARG A 132 14.74 4.42 -6.22
C ARG A 132 14.68 5.92 -6.39
N SER A 133 14.86 6.67 -5.31
CA SER A 133 14.88 8.15 -5.31
C SER A 133 16.28 8.73 -5.45
N ASP A 134 17.31 7.98 -5.04
CA ASP A 134 18.70 8.37 -5.22
C ASP A 134 19.50 7.19 -5.80
N PRO A 135 19.86 7.26 -7.10
CA PRO A 135 20.59 6.19 -7.77
C PRO A 135 22.08 6.15 -7.40
N ASP A 136 22.64 7.23 -6.87
CA ASP A 136 24.08 7.40 -6.65
C ASP A 136 24.51 6.96 -5.24
N THR A 137 23.53 6.74 -4.33
CA THR A 137 23.82 6.24 -2.99
C THR A 137 23.92 4.72 -2.93
N LYS A 138 24.45 4.24 -1.79
CA LYS A 138 24.51 2.79 -1.50
C LYS A 138 23.11 2.17 -1.63
N LYS A 139 23.07 0.95 -2.17
CA LYS A 139 21.89 0.16 -2.55
C LYS A 139 20.68 0.28 -1.61
N HIS A 140 20.89 0.27 -0.30
CA HIS A 140 19.82 0.32 0.71
C HIS A 140 19.41 1.73 1.14
N LEU A 141 20.17 2.78 0.83
CA LEU A 141 19.96 4.14 1.31
C LEU A 141 19.20 5.03 0.33
N GLY A 142 19.21 4.69 -0.96
CA GLY A 142 18.57 5.51 -2.01
C GLY A 142 17.13 5.09 -2.31
N LEU A 143 16.40 4.55 -1.35
CA LEU A 143 15.03 4.06 -1.52
C LEU A 143 14.05 4.96 -0.77
N SER A 144 12.90 5.19 -1.38
CA SER A 144 11.79 5.93 -0.79
C SER A 144 10.47 5.21 -1.05
N VAL A 145 9.45 5.55 -0.26
CA VAL A 145 8.08 5.06 -0.46
C VAL A 145 7.19 6.25 -0.77
N PHE A 146 6.44 6.17 -1.87
CA PHE A 146 5.39 7.13 -2.20
C PHE A 146 4.00 6.54 -2.00
N LEU A 147 3.08 7.35 -1.51
CA LEU A 147 1.65 7.03 -1.35
C LEU A 147 0.92 7.46 -2.63
N VAL A 148 0.75 6.54 -3.57
CA VAL A 148 0.27 6.82 -4.93
C VAL A 148 -1.18 6.35 -5.07
N PRO A 149 -2.17 7.24 -5.30
CA PRO A 149 -3.52 6.84 -5.67
C PRO A 149 -3.51 5.99 -6.94
N ASN A 150 -4.32 4.94 -6.98
CA ASN A 150 -4.30 4.01 -8.10
C ASN A 150 -4.92 4.54 -9.40
N ASP A 151 -5.55 5.71 -9.34
CA ASP A 151 -6.07 6.47 -10.48
C ASP A 151 -5.10 7.57 -10.97
N THR A 152 -3.87 7.62 -10.42
CA THR A 152 -2.84 8.57 -10.86
C THR A 152 -2.55 8.34 -12.35
N PRO A 153 -2.63 9.41 -13.19
CA PRO A 153 -2.23 9.30 -14.60
C PRO A 153 -0.80 8.77 -14.75
N GLY A 154 -0.59 7.88 -15.74
CA GLY A 154 0.68 7.20 -15.95
C GLY A 154 0.80 5.84 -15.24
N LEU A 155 -0.22 5.40 -14.50
CA LEU A 155 -0.33 4.03 -13.99
C LEU A 155 -1.19 3.17 -14.93
N ASP A 156 -0.66 2.03 -15.39
CA ASP A 156 -1.41 0.97 -16.04
C ASP A 156 -1.39 -0.27 -15.14
N ILE A 157 -2.52 -0.54 -14.48
CA ILE A 157 -2.67 -1.59 -13.49
C ILE A 157 -3.41 -2.78 -14.09
N ARG A 158 -2.71 -3.89 -14.29
CA ARG A 158 -3.24 -5.10 -14.94
C ARG A 158 -3.37 -6.24 -13.93
N LYS A 159 -4.53 -6.88 -13.90
CA LYS A 159 -4.72 -8.10 -13.10
C LYS A 159 -4.01 -9.29 -13.74
N LEU A 160 -3.30 -10.04 -12.92
CA LEU A 160 -2.63 -11.28 -13.32
C LEU A 160 -3.58 -12.48 -13.13
N PRO A 161 -3.61 -13.43 -14.09
CA PRO A 161 -4.39 -14.65 -13.96
C PRO A 161 -3.71 -15.64 -13.01
N THR A 162 -3.88 -15.44 -11.71
CA THR A 162 -3.29 -16.29 -10.68
C THR A 162 -4.20 -17.47 -10.30
N MET A 163 -3.61 -18.58 -9.87
CA MET A 163 -4.34 -19.75 -9.40
C MET A 163 -5.11 -19.45 -8.10
N ALA A 164 -4.48 -18.72 -7.16
CA ALA A 164 -5.04 -18.28 -5.90
C ALA A 164 -5.19 -16.74 -5.85
N ARG A 165 -5.81 -16.20 -4.81
CA ARG A 165 -5.95 -14.76 -4.55
C ARG A 165 -6.75 -14.01 -5.64
N ARG A 166 -7.71 -14.69 -6.24
CA ARG A 166 -8.51 -14.14 -7.36
C ARG A 166 -9.44 -13.01 -6.92
N ALA A 167 -9.99 -13.07 -5.72
CA ALA A 167 -10.92 -12.07 -5.21
C ALA A 167 -10.19 -10.79 -4.76
N THR A 168 -9.03 -10.91 -4.13
CA THR A 168 -8.16 -9.77 -3.82
C THR A 168 -7.56 -9.20 -5.11
N GLY A 169 -7.16 -10.07 -6.03
CA GLY A 169 -6.51 -9.73 -7.30
C GLY A 169 -5.04 -9.35 -7.09
N THR A 170 -4.16 -10.12 -7.71
CA THR A 170 -2.74 -9.78 -7.82
C THR A 170 -2.53 -8.99 -9.10
N THR A 171 -1.73 -7.95 -9.08
CA THR A 171 -1.54 -7.07 -10.23
C THR A 171 -0.08 -6.89 -10.60
N GLU A 172 0.13 -6.52 -11.84
CA GLU A 172 1.28 -5.88 -12.40
C GLU A 172 0.96 -4.40 -12.60
N ILE A 173 1.92 -3.51 -12.40
CA ILE A 173 1.75 -2.07 -12.56
C ILE A 173 2.87 -1.55 -13.43
N PHE A 174 2.54 -1.03 -14.60
CA PHE A 174 3.44 -0.24 -15.41
C PHE A 174 3.32 1.22 -14.98
N VAL A 175 4.46 1.89 -14.82
CA VAL A 175 4.55 3.25 -14.33
C VAL A 175 5.28 4.08 -15.38
N ASP A 176 4.56 4.96 -16.05
CA ASP A 176 5.06 5.79 -17.14
C ASP A 176 4.78 7.26 -16.82
N ASP A 177 5.80 7.95 -16.30
CA ASP A 177 5.74 9.35 -15.89
C ASP A 177 4.57 9.69 -14.94
N ALA A 178 4.24 8.76 -14.03
CA ALA A 178 3.23 9.02 -13.03
C ALA A 178 3.69 10.15 -12.09
N ARG A 179 3.02 11.31 -12.17
CA ARG A 179 3.36 12.50 -11.37
C ARG A 179 2.84 12.37 -9.96
N VAL A 180 3.70 12.57 -8.99
CA VAL A 180 3.38 12.56 -7.55
C VAL A 180 3.99 13.79 -6.88
N GLY A 181 3.25 14.40 -5.96
CA GLY A 181 3.73 15.53 -5.19
C GLY A 181 4.66 15.11 -4.05
N ARG A 182 5.42 16.06 -3.54
CA ARG A 182 6.29 15.87 -2.38
C ARG A 182 5.50 15.43 -1.14
N ASP A 183 4.26 15.85 -0.98
CA ASP A 183 3.36 15.47 0.11
C ASP A 183 2.99 13.98 0.10
N GLN A 184 3.22 13.29 -1.03
CA GLN A 184 2.99 11.85 -1.19
C GLN A 184 4.23 11.01 -0.82
N LEU A 185 5.39 11.61 -0.62
CA LEU A 185 6.57 10.94 -0.08
C LEU A 185 6.31 10.61 1.39
N LEU A 186 6.37 9.33 1.76
CA LEU A 186 6.10 8.88 3.12
C LEU A 186 7.23 9.30 4.08
N GLY A 187 6.90 10.16 5.04
CA GLY A 187 7.82 10.68 6.05
C GLY A 187 8.49 11.99 5.71
#